data_7310e88d8a3fd3794c251b41bda2f028
#
_entry.id   7310e88d8a3fd3794c251b41bda2f028
#
_cell.length_a   1.000
_cell.length_b   1.000
_cell.length_c   1.000
_cell.angle_alpha   90.00
_cell.angle_beta   90.00
_cell.angle_gamma   90.00
#
_symmetry.space_group_name_H-M   'P 1'
#
loop_
_entity.id
_entity.type
_entity.pdbx_description
1 polymer ?
#
loop_
_entity_poly.entity_id
_entity_poly.type
_entity_poly.pdbx_seq_one_letter_code
_entity_poly.pdbx_strand_id
1 'polypeptide(L)'
;MLNQKGKTVVIFSADWCPYCISFFNNWSEYGKVDDVCIADITDVDSDLWDSFNIEVVPTMVVFENGVLVKRWDGQFQRGLTIDQIQSVNDYLTNS
;
A
#
# COMPACT_ATOMS: atom_id res chain seq x y z
N MET A 1 -7.07 -3.87 -17.06
CA MET A 1 -7.59 -3.70 -15.69
C MET A 1 -7.59 -5.03 -14.96
N LEU A 2 -7.08 -5.06 -13.75
CA LEU A 2 -7.03 -6.30 -12.97
C LEU A 2 -8.37 -6.58 -12.31
N ASN A 3 -8.76 -7.86 -12.30
CA ASN A 3 -9.96 -8.31 -11.60
C ASN A 3 -9.59 -8.63 -10.16
N GLN A 4 -10.09 -7.82 -9.22
CA GLN A 4 -9.69 -7.94 -7.81
C GLN A 4 -10.42 -9.05 -7.05
N LYS A 5 -11.57 -9.49 -7.53
CA LYS A 5 -12.30 -10.65 -6.96
C LYS A 5 -12.47 -10.59 -5.44
N GLY A 6 -12.94 -9.45 -4.94
CA GLY A 6 -13.13 -9.27 -3.51
C GLY A 6 -11.88 -8.87 -2.74
N LYS A 7 -10.77 -8.64 -3.44
CA LYS A 7 -9.54 -8.13 -2.83
C LYS A 7 -9.51 -6.61 -2.90
N THR A 8 -9.05 -5.98 -1.82
CA THR A 8 -8.91 -4.53 -1.73
C THR A 8 -7.48 -4.18 -1.36
N VAL A 9 -6.88 -3.27 -2.11
CA VAL A 9 -5.56 -2.74 -1.79
C VAL A 9 -5.72 -1.49 -0.96
N VAL A 10 -5.02 -1.43 0.17
CA VAL A 10 -5.00 -0.25 1.04
C VAL A 10 -3.56 0.24 1.15
N ILE A 11 -3.37 1.53 0.91
CA ILE A 11 -2.06 2.16 1.02
C ILE A 11 -2.09 3.11 2.21
N PHE A 12 -1.23 2.84 3.19
CA PHE A 12 -1.06 3.71 4.35
C PHE A 12 -0.01 4.77 4.01
N SER A 13 -0.37 6.03 4.19
CA SER A 13 0.51 7.13 3.85
C SER A 13 0.37 8.27 4.86
N ALA A 14 1.32 9.22 4.80
CA ALA A 14 1.31 10.40 5.64
C ALA A 14 1.78 11.60 4.84
N ASP A 15 1.22 12.77 5.11
CA ASP A 15 1.52 14.00 4.37
C ASP A 15 2.97 14.45 4.55
N TRP A 16 3.55 14.15 5.71
CA TRP A 16 4.92 14.56 6.04
C TRP A 16 5.99 13.62 5.47
N CYS A 17 5.59 12.59 4.72
CA CYS A 17 6.51 11.53 4.26
C CYS A 17 6.92 11.76 2.81
N PRO A 18 8.17 12.14 2.52
CA PRO A 18 8.61 12.31 1.12
C PRO A 18 8.61 11.02 0.32
N TYR A 19 8.80 9.88 0.98
CA TYR A 19 8.77 8.57 0.32
C TYR A 19 7.37 8.19 -0.15
N CYS A 20 6.33 8.71 0.52
CA CYS A 20 4.95 8.52 0.09
C CYS A 20 4.68 9.25 -1.22
N ILE A 21 5.21 10.47 -1.36
CA ILE A 21 5.07 11.25 -2.59
C ILE A 21 5.73 10.52 -3.76
N SER A 22 6.95 10.06 -3.57
CA SER A 22 7.67 9.29 -4.60
C SER A 22 6.93 8.01 -4.94
N PHE A 23 6.39 7.32 -3.94
CA PHE A 23 5.62 6.11 -4.14
C PHE A 23 4.38 6.38 -4.99
N PHE A 24 3.62 7.43 -4.70
CA PHE A 24 2.40 7.73 -5.46
C PHE A 24 2.72 8.11 -6.90
N ASN A 25 3.83 8.79 -7.15
CA ASN A 25 4.28 9.04 -8.52
C ASN A 25 4.55 7.74 -9.27
N ASN A 26 5.22 6.79 -8.63
CA ASN A 26 5.50 5.50 -9.23
C ASN A 26 4.22 4.67 -9.36
N TRP A 27 3.33 4.72 -8.37
CA TRP A 27 2.05 4.02 -8.43
C TRP A 27 1.21 4.50 -9.61
N SER A 28 1.18 5.82 -9.85
CA SER A 28 0.45 6.39 -10.97
C SER A 28 0.96 5.86 -12.30
N GLU A 29 2.25 5.54 -12.40
CA GLU A 29 2.87 5.08 -13.64
C GLU A 29 2.84 3.56 -13.78
N TYR A 30 3.10 2.83 -12.72
CA TYR A 30 3.29 1.37 -12.76
C TYR A 30 2.17 0.57 -12.12
N GLY A 31 1.35 1.18 -11.29
CA GLY A 31 0.24 0.48 -10.64
C GLY A 31 -0.86 0.15 -11.63
N LYS A 32 -1.43 -1.05 -11.53
CA LYS A 32 -2.49 -1.54 -12.43
C LYS A 32 -3.78 -1.86 -11.68
N VAL A 33 -3.90 -1.41 -10.45
CA VAL A 33 -5.05 -1.66 -9.61
C VAL A 33 -5.88 -0.39 -9.55
N ASP A 34 -7.14 -0.46 -9.96
CA ASP A 34 -8.02 0.71 -10.00
C ASP A 34 -8.70 1.00 -8.67
N ASP A 35 -9.03 -0.05 -7.92
CA ASP A 35 -9.81 0.10 -6.70
C ASP A 35 -8.86 0.05 -5.50
N VAL A 36 -8.32 1.22 -5.16
CA VAL A 36 -7.32 1.38 -4.11
C VAL A 36 -7.87 2.35 -3.07
N CYS A 37 -7.79 1.95 -1.80
CA CYS A 37 -8.11 2.82 -0.68
C CYS A 37 -6.83 3.41 -0.11
N ILE A 38 -6.83 4.70 0.14
CA ILE A 38 -5.69 5.36 0.77
C ILE A 38 -6.06 5.67 2.22
N ALA A 39 -5.30 5.12 3.14
CA ALA A 39 -5.48 5.37 4.57
C ALA A 39 -4.46 6.43 4.99
N ASP A 40 -4.95 7.62 5.28
CA ASP A 40 -4.10 8.74 5.71
C ASP A 40 -3.83 8.59 7.21
N ILE A 41 -2.59 8.33 7.57
CA ILE A 41 -2.16 8.22 8.95
C ILE A 41 -1.13 9.31 9.28
N THR A 42 -1.35 10.50 8.74
CA THR A 42 -0.54 11.68 9.02
C THR A 42 -0.48 11.99 10.52
N ASP A 43 -1.59 11.74 11.23
CA ASP A 43 -1.63 11.88 12.68
C ASP A 43 -0.84 10.73 13.32
N VAL A 44 0.28 11.06 13.95
CA VAL A 44 1.15 10.06 14.60
C VAL A 44 0.48 9.36 15.78
N ASP A 45 -0.60 9.91 16.29
CA ASP A 45 -1.39 9.30 17.37
C ASP A 45 -2.52 8.40 16.84
N SER A 46 -2.63 8.25 15.52
CA SER A 46 -3.65 7.38 14.93
C SER A 46 -3.46 5.94 15.39
N ASP A 47 -4.56 5.30 15.79
CA ASP A 47 -4.55 3.90 16.23
C ASP A 47 -4.12 2.94 15.11
N LEU A 48 -4.19 3.38 13.85
CA LEU A 48 -3.84 2.53 12.71
C LEU A 48 -2.37 2.14 12.71
N TRP A 49 -1.49 2.98 13.27
CA TRP A 49 -0.08 2.63 13.40
C TRP A 49 0.10 1.35 14.23
N ASP A 50 -0.59 1.28 15.37
CA ASP A 50 -0.50 0.13 16.27
C ASP A 50 -1.33 -1.05 15.77
N SER A 51 -2.53 -0.78 15.27
CA SER A 51 -3.46 -1.83 14.85
C SER A 51 -2.89 -2.70 13.73
N PHE A 52 -2.07 -2.12 12.86
CA PHE A 52 -1.47 -2.83 11.73
C PHE A 52 0.03 -2.98 11.85
N ASN A 53 0.61 -2.65 13.01
CA ASN A 53 2.06 -2.71 13.25
C ASN A 53 2.85 -1.98 12.17
N ILE A 54 2.40 -0.78 11.80
CA ILE A 54 3.07 0.00 10.77
C ILE A 54 4.22 0.74 11.40
N GLU A 55 5.41 0.54 10.89
CA GLU A 55 6.62 1.20 11.37
C GLU A 55 7.11 2.26 10.40
N VAL A 56 6.86 2.07 9.12
CA VAL A 56 7.32 2.97 8.05
C VAL A 56 6.18 3.15 7.05
N VAL A 57 5.98 4.36 6.56
CA VAL A 57 5.09 4.64 5.44
C VAL A 57 5.93 4.99 4.21
N PRO A 58 5.46 4.70 3.00
CA PRO A 58 4.20 4.04 2.69
C PRO A 58 4.24 2.53 2.95
N THR A 59 3.09 1.95 3.27
CA THR A 59 2.92 0.50 3.43
C THR A 59 1.67 0.10 2.67
N MET A 60 1.77 -0.98 1.90
CA MET A 60 0.68 -1.52 1.10
C MET A 60 0.18 -2.82 1.71
N VAL A 61 -1.14 -2.98 1.81
CA VAL A 61 -1.74 -4.24 2.26
C VAL A 61 -2.85 -4.65 1.32
N VAL A 62 -3.11 -5.96 1.24
CA VAL A 62 -4.25 -6.50 0.50
C VAL A 62 -5.16 -7.22 1.47
N PHE A 63 -6.43 -6.83 1.45
CA PHE A 63 -7.49 -7.51 2.20
C PHE A 63 -8.31 -8.35 1.23
N GLU A 64 -8.70 -9.53 1.67
CA GLU A 64 -9.65 -10.37 0.93
C GLU A 64 -10.78 -10.74 1.88
N ASN A 65 -12.00 -10.28 1.54
CA ASN A 65 -13.20 -10.49 2.35
C ASN A 65 -13.00 -10.02 3.80
N GLY A 66 -12.33 -8.89 3.98
CA GLY A 66 -12.10 -8.30 5.28
C GLY A 66 -10.91 -8.84 6.04
N VAL A 67 -10.17 -9.78 5.47
CA VAL A 67 -8.99 -10.39 6.11
C VAL A 67 -7.72 -9.94 5.38
N LEU A 68 -6.71 -9.51 6.14
CA LEU A 68 -5.42 -9.13 5.58
C LEU A 68 -4.70 -10.40 5.12
N VAL A 69 -4.42 -10.50 3.82
CA VAL A 69 -3.81 -11.69 3.22
C VAL A 69 -2.39 -11.46 2.72
N LYS A 70 -2.01 -10.21 2.48
CA LYS A 70 -0.67 -9.91 1.98
C LYS A 70 -0.32 -8.46 2.33
N ARG A 71 0.97 -8.21 2.59
CA ARG A 71 1.41 -6.82 2.81
C ARG A 71 2.84 -6.61 2.31
N TRP A 72 3.12 -5.36 1.97
CA TRP A 72 4.46 -4.90 1.58
C TRP A 72 4.76 -3.67 2.43
N ASP A 73 5.70 -3.81 3.36
CA ASP A 73 6.09 -2.72 4.24
C ASP A 73 7.12 -1.84 3.55
N GLY A 74 6.97 -0.52 3.72
CA GLY A 74 8.00 0.41 3.30
C GLY A 74 9.27 0.17 4.10
N GLN A 75 10.40 0.51 3.52
CA GLN A 75 11.69 0.41 4.18
C GLN A 75 12.19 1.79 4.57
N PHE A 76 12.83 1.88 5.72
CA PHE A 76 13.38 3.13 6.24
C PHE A 76 14.33 3.75 5.22
N GLN A 77 14.11 5.01 4.89
CA GLN A 77 14.88 5.78 3.90
C GLN A 77 14.78 5.24 2.46
N ARG A 78 13.79 4.41 2.17
CA ARG A 78 13.58 3.87 0.82
C ARG A 78 12.11 3.90 0.40
N GLY A 79 11.19 3.68 1.33
CA GLY A 79 9.76 3.56 1.03
C GLY A 79 9.46 2.26 0.29
N LEU A 80 8.46 2.30 -0.59
CA LEU A 80 8.07 1.17 -1.43
C LEU A 80 8.66 1.37 -2.83
N THR A 81 9.21 0.30 -3.39
CA THR A 81 9.91 0.34 -4.68
C THR A 81 8.97 -0.02 -5.83
N ILE A 82 9.42 0.26 -7.05
CA ILE A 82 8.70 -0.14 -8.26
C ILE A 82 8.55 -1.66 -8.32
N ASP A 83 9.56 -2.40 -7.89
CA ASP A 83 9.49 -3.87 -7.83
C ASP A 83 8.36 -4.34 -6.92
N GLN A 84 8.12 -3.64 -5.80
CA GLN A 84 7.03 -3.98 -4.90
C GLN A 84 5.67 -3.64 -5.52
N ILE A 85 5.56 -2.55 -6.27
CA ILE A 85 4.34 -2.24 -7.03
C ILE A 85 4.05 -3.36 -8.03
N GLN A 86 5.06 -3.81 -8.75
CA GLN A 86 4.91 -4.91 -9.70
C GLN A 86 4.53 -6.21 -9.02
N SER A 87 5.05 -6.44 -7.80
CA SER A 87 4.67 -7.61 -7.00
C SER A 87 3.19 -7.59 -6.64
N VAL A 88 2.63 -6.42 -6.31
CA VAL A 88 1.20 -6.29 -6.05
C VAL A 88 0.41 -6.58 -7.31
N ASN A 89 0.82 -6.02 -8.44
CA ASN A 89 0.15 -6.28 -9.71
C ASN A 89 0.12 -7.77 -10.03
N ASP A 90 1.26 -8.44 -9.87
CA ASP A 90 1.38 -9.87 -10.13
C ASP A 90 0.55 -10.71 -9.16
N TYR A 91 0.55 -10.34 -7.89
CA TYR A 91 -0.22 -11.04 -6.87
C TYR A 91 -1.71 -11.01 -7.21
N LEU A 92 -2.24 -9.86 -7.63
CA LEU A 92 -3.64 -9.73 -7.97
C LEU A 92 -3.98 -10.40 -9.30
N THR A 93 -3.04 -10.40 -10.25
CA THR A 93 -3.24 -11.03 -11.55
C THR A 93 -3.30 -12.54 -11.43
N ASN A 94 -2.48 -13.13 -10.55
CA ASN A 94 -2.31 -14.58 -10.42
C ASN A 94 -3.19 -15.21 -9.34
N SER A 95 -4.04 -14.42 -8.70
CA SER A 95 -4.85 -14.94 -7.58
C SER A 95 -6.28 -15.30 -7.97
#